data_36a5d1ed8a78754c060c81c20790568a
#
_entry.id   36a5d1ed8a78754c060c81c20790568a
#
_cell.length_a   1.000
_cell.length_b   1.000
_cell.length_c   1.000
_cell.angle_alpha   90.00
_cell.angle_beta   90.00
_cell.angle_gamma   90.00
#
_symmetry.space_group_name_H-M   'P 1'
#
loop_
_entity.id
_entity.type
_entity.pdbx_description
1 polymer ?
#
loop_
_entity_poly.entity_id
_entity_poly.type
_entity_poly.pdbx_seq_one_letter_code
_entity_poly.pdbx_strand_id
1 'polypeptide(L)'
;RHRGPDGQAAWLSPSGRCALGHARLKVIDLVTGDQPMGNEDGSVQVVFNGEIYNFQELRGELAARGHRFRSKSDTEVLVHGWEEWGEGLPERVDGMFALAVWDEPRGRLFLARDRAGKKPLFWTQSAGRFAFASEVKALLVLPWVANEVDEGALPYYLAYGYVPGARTFLQGIRKLPPATCLTVAGEVGSPRRYWTLDWRS
;
A
#
# COMPACT_ATOMS: atom_id res chain seq x y z
N ARG A 1 1.09 -6.53 -17.25
CA ARG A 1 1.18 -5.39 -18.21
C ARG A 1 -0.14 -4.59 -18.31
N HIS A 2 -1.32 -5.18 -18.10
CA HIS A 2 -2.61 -4.49 -18.28
C HIS A 2 -2.85 -3.29 -17.31
N ARG A 3 -2.17 -3.24 -16.16
CA ARG A 3 -2.29 -2.13 -15.19
C ARG A 3 -1.11 -1.15 -15.22
N GLY A 4 0.02 -1.52 -15.76
CA GLY A 4 1.23 -0.70 -15.77
C GLY A 4 2.06 -1.00 -17.01
N PRO A 5 1.65 -0.48 -18.19
CA PRO A 5 2.35 -0.76 -19.44
C PRO A 5 3.69 -0.03 -19.57
N ASP A 6 3.88 1.07 -18.80
CA ASP A 6 4.97 2.02 -19.03
C ASP A 6 6.26 1.69 -18.28
N GLY A 7 6.21 0.75 -17.32
CA GLY A 7 7.39 0.32 -16.59
C GLY A 7 7.08 -0.77 -15.58
N GLN A 8 8.09 -1.58 -15.28
CA GLN A 8 8.05 -2.58 -14.22
C GLN A 8 9.38 -2.54 -13.49
N ALA A 9 9.32 -2.53 -12.16
CA ALA A 9 10.50 -2.63 -11.33
C ALA A 9 10.23 -3.47 -10.10
N ALA A 10 11.30 -4.04 -9.58
CA ALA A 10 11.30 -4.80 -8.34
C ALA A 10 12.52 -4.40 -7.50
N TRP A 11 12.34 -4.45 -6.20
CA TRP A 11 13.37 -4.18 -5.22
C TRP A 11 13.36 -5.29 -4.15
N LEU A 12 14.53 -5.69 -3.72
CA LEU A 12 14.74 -6.64 -2.62
C LEU A 12 15.48 -5.94 -1.49
N SER A 13 14.96 -6.07 -0.28
CA SER A 13 15.59 -5.49 0.89
C SER A 13 16.98 -6.07 1.14
N PRO A 14 17.95 -5.27 1.65
CA PRO A 14 19.28 -5.76 2.01
C PRO A 14 19.25 -6.95 2.99
N SER A 15 18.29 -6.96 3.90
CA SER A 15 18.05 -8.07 4.82
C SER A 15 17.44 -9.31 4.17
N GLY A 16 16.99 -9.25 2.91
CA GLY A 16 16.25 -10.33 2.24
C GLY A 16 14.84 -10.60 2.78
N ARG A 17 14.35 -9.75 3.69
CA ARG A 17 13.07 -9.96 4.40
C ARG A 17 11.86 -9.40 3.65
N CYS A 18 12.05 -8.46 2.73
CA CYS A 18 10.99 -7.82 1.95
C CYS A 18 11.36 -7.74 0.48
N ALA A 19 10.39 -8.02 -0.39
CA ALA A 19 10.46 -7.71 -1.81
C ALA A 19 9.27 -6.83 -2.18
N LEU A 20 9.54 -5.74 -2.90
CA LEU A 20 8.52 -4.84 -3.41
C LEU A 20 8.55 -4.85 -4.94
N GLY A 21 7.39 -4.87 -5.56
CA GLY A 21 7.24 -4.81 -7.01
C GLY A 21 6.20 -3.79 -7.41
N HIS A 22 6.45 -3.08 -8.52
CA HIS A 22 5.52 -2.10 -9.06
C HIS A 22 5.41 -2.21 -10.58
N ALA A 23 4.17 -2.14 -11.08
CA ALA A 23 3.86 -1.98 -12.49
C ALA A 23 3.26 -0.59 -12.70
N ARG A 24 3.97 0.28 -13.41
CA ARG A 24 3.68 1.71 -13.52
C ARG A 24 2.82 2.05 -14.73
N LEU A 25 1.78 2.86 -14.49
CA LEU A 25 1.14 3.71 -15.46
C LEU A 25 1.58 5.16 -15.17
N LYS A 26 2.25 5.81 -16.11
CA LYS A 26 2.84 7.14 -15.92
C LYS A 26 1.76 8.22 -16.03
N VAL A 27 1.46 8.90 -14.93
CA VAL A 27 0.48 10.00 -14.85
C VAL A 27 1.16 11.27 -14.34
N ILE A 28 1.77 11.23 -13.16
CA ILE A 28 2.54 12.33 -12.58
C ILE A 28 4.02 11.98 -12.66
N ASP A 29 4.86 12.96 -13.02
CA ASP A 29 6.30 12.83 -13.18
C ASP A 29 6.71 11.65 -14.08
N LEU A 30 6.69 11.87 -15.38
CA LEU A 30 6.96 10.85 -16.38
C LEU A 30 8.41 10.32 -16.35
N VAL A 31 9.33 11.04 -15.71
CA VAL A 31 10.78 10.79 -15.75
C VAL A 31 11.32 10.21 -14.44
N THR A 32 11.03 10.85 -13.31
CA THR A 32 11.67 10.54 -12.02
C THR A 32 10.78 9.85 -11.00
N GLY A 33 9.50 9.61 -11.32
CA GLY A 33 8.51 8.97 -10.44
C GLY A 33 8.51 7.44 -10.47
N ASP A 34 9.63 6.77 -10.76
CA ASP A 34 9.70 5.31 -10.77
C ASP A 34 9.60 4.73 -9.34
N GLN A 35 8.97 3.56 -9.25
CA GLN A 35 8.74 2.86 -7.99
C GLN A 35 9.23 1.40 -8.10
N PRO A 36 9.69 0.75 -7.01
CA PRO A 36 9.74 1.26 -5.63
C PRO A 36 10.64 2.48 -5.47
N MET A 37 10.20 3.46 -4.65
CA MET A 37 10.92 4.71 -4.42
C MET A 37 11.48 4.73 -3.00
N GLY A 38 12.77 5.04 -2.87
CA GLY A 38 13.45 5.11 -1.58
C GLY A 38 13.89 6.50 -1.17
N ASN A 39 14.19 6.64 0.11
CA ASN A 39 14.90 7.79 0.66
C ASN A 39 16.39 7.78 0.23
N GLU A 40 17.20 8.72 0.75
CA GLU A 40 18.56 8.95 0.30
C GLU A 40 19.50 7.78 0.55
N ASP A 41 19.34 7.07 1.68
CA ASP A 41 20.18 5.94 2.08
C ASP A 41 19.55 4.56 1.75
N GLY A 42 18.33 4.55 1.19
CA GLY A 42 17.60 3.34 0.83
C GLY A 42 17.00 2.59 2.02
N SER A 43 17.02 3.16 3.21
CA SER A 43 16.49 2.53 4.43
C SER A 43 14.96 2.49 4.49
N VAL A 44 14.29 3.36 3.74
CA VAL A 44 12.84 3.39 3.54
C VAL A 44 12.52 3.18 2.07
N GLN A 45 11.58 2.28 1.77
CA GLN A 45 11.12 2.03 0.41
C GLN A 45 9.59 2.05 0.33
N VAL A 46 9.06 2.70 -0.67
CA VAL A 46 7.62 2.87 -0.87
C VAL A 46 7.18 2.32 -2.23
N VAL A 47 6.07 1.59 -2.24
CA VAL A 47 5.26 1.34 -3.43
C VAL A 47 3.86 1.90 -3.21
N PHE A 48 3.32 2.51 -4.23
CA PHE A 48 2.10 3.30 -4.14
C PHE A 48 1.28 3.18 -5.43
N ASN A 49 0.01 2.91 -5.28
CA ASN A 49 -0.99 2.94 -6.34
C ASN A 49 -2.03 4.00 -5.99
N GLY A 50 -1.98 5.14 -6.66
CA GLY A 50 -2.90 6.22 -6.34
C GLY A 50 -2.50 7.57 -6.85
N GLU A 51 -3.01 8.60 -6.18
CA GLU A 51 -2.72 10.01 -6.38
C GLU A 51 -2.92 10.77 -5.06
N ILE A 52 -1.91 11.55 -4.65
CA ILE A 52 -1.94 12.38 -3.45
C ILE A 52 -2.27 13.81 -3.85
N TYR A 53 -3.44 14.27 -3.46
CA TYR A 53 -3.96 15.57 -3.91
C TYR A 53 -3.25 16.75 -3.24
N ASN A 54 -2.93 16.62 -1.95
CA ASN A 54 -2.23 17.65 -1.17
C ASN A 54 -0.70 17.51 -1.19
N PHE A 55 -0.11 16.81 -2.18
CA PHE A 55 1.33 16.54 -2.20
C PHE A 55 2.20 17.80 -2.25
N GLN A 56 1.73 18.88 -2.87
CA GLN A 56 2.47 20.14 -2.94
C GLN A 56 2.60 20.80 -1.54
N GLU A 57 1.52 20.78 -0.76
CA GLU A 57 1.48 21.28 0.61
C GLU A 57 2.43 20.45 1.50
N LEU A 58 2.28 19.12 1.47
CA LEU A 58 3.14 18.20 2.22
C LEU A 58 4.62 18.36 1.84
N ARG A 59 4.90 18.55 0.55
CA ARG A 59 6.26 18.81 0.05
C ARG A 59 6.84 20.09 0.66
N GLY A 60 6.05 21.15 0.73
CA GLY A 60 6.47 22.42 1.35
C GLY A 60 6.75 22.25 2.84
N GLU A 61 5.88 21.55 3.57
CA GLU A 61 6.07 21.26 5.00
C GLU A 61 7.34 20.42 5.24
N LEU A 62 7.52 19.35 4.48
CA LEU A 62 8.68 18.45 4.61
C LEU A 62 9.98 19.16 4.23
N ALA A 63 9.98 19.98 3.18
CA ALA A 63 11.14 20.77 2.80
C ALA A 63 11.54 21.77 3.90
N ALA A 64 10.56 22.41 4.56
CA ALA A 64 10.80 23.30 5.70
C ALA A 64 11.39 22.56 6.91
N ARG A 65 11.19 21.25 7.02
CA ARG A 65 11.80 20.36 8.03
C ARG A 65 13.16 19.79 7.64
N GLY A 66 13.65 20.14 6.45
CA GLY A 66 14.99 19.78 5.97
C GLY A 66 15.04 18.61 4.99
N HIS A 67 13.90 18.01 4.63
CA HIS A 67 13.86 16.94 3.61
C HIS A 67 14.18 17.50 2.22
N ARG A 68 14.93 16.74 1.43
CA ARG A 68 15.37 17.11 0.08
C ARG A 68 14.69 16.22 -0.95
N PHE A 69 13.97 16.85 -1.85
CA PHE A 69 13.25 16.17 -2.93
C PHE A 69 14.07 16.10 -4.22
N ARG A 70 14.10 14.93 -4.85
CA ARG A 70 14.83 14.65 -6.10
C ARG A 70 13.90 14.53 -7.30
N SER A 71 12.61 14.25 -7.05
CA SER A 71 11.58 14.08 -8.08
C SER A 71 10.51 15.16 -7.96
N LYS A 72 9.60 15.19 -8.93
CA LYS A 72 8.36 15.98 -8.86
C LYS A 72 7.15 15.09 -8.56
N SER A 73 7.38 13.82 -8.24
CA SER A 73 6.35 12.83 -7.98
C SER A 73 5.68 13.07 -6.63
N ASP A 74 4.39 12.80 -6.58
CA ASP A 74 3.61 12.70 -5.36
C ASP A 74 4.04 11.50 -4.48
N THR A 75 4.70 10.49 -5.06
CA THR A 75 5.22 9.33 -4.33
C THR A 75 6.31 9.73 -3.33
N GLU A 76 7.16 10.72 -3.65
CA GLU A 76 8.30 11.10 -2.79
C GLU A 76 7.85 11.73 -1.47
N VAL A 77 6.68 12.39 -1.44
CA VAL A 77 6.13 12.90 -0.16
C VAL A 77 5.75 11.77 0.80
N LEU A 78 5.46 10.58 0.28
CA LEU A 78 5.18 9.41 1.12
C LEU A 78 6.46 8.85 1.76
N VAL A 79 7.59 8.90 1.05
CA VAL A 79 8.90 8.48 1.56
C VAL A 79 9.30 9.37 2.73
N HIS A 80 9.40 10.68 2.51
CA HIS A 80 9.80 11.64 3.53
C HIS A 80 8.73 11.82 4.62
N GLY A 81 7.46 11.69 4.27
CA GLY A 81 6.37 11.69 5.24
C GLY A 81 6.41 10.49 6.19
N TRP A 82 6.89 9.33 5.71
CA TRP A 82 7.13 8.18 6.60
C TRP A 82 8.27 8.45 7.59
N GLU A 83 9.36 9.05 7.13
CA GLU A 83 10.47 9.42 8.00
C GLU A 83 10.04 10.36 9.12
N GLU A 84 9.18 11.34 8.79
CA GLU A 84 8.73 12.37 9.72
C GLU A 84 7.59 11.91 10.65
N TRP A 85 6.58 11.21 10.10
CA TRP A 85 5.32 10.92 10.81
C TRP A 85 5.09 9.43 11.08
N GLY A 86 5.88 8.55 10.48
CA GLY A 86 5.72 7.10 10.64
C GLY A 86 4.32 6.62 10.32
N GLU A 87 3.72 5.86 11.22
CA GLU A 87 2.36 5.32 11.07
C GLU A 87 1.24 6.38 11.09
N GLY A 88 1.55 7.63 11.43
CA GLY A 88 0.65 8.78 11.34
C GLY A 88 0.53 9.35 9.91
N LEU A 89 1.40 8.92 8.98
CA LEU A 89 1.38 9.38 7.59
C LEU A 89 0.00 9.37 6.93
N PRO A 90 -0.83 8.29 7.01
CA PRO A 90 -2.12 8.26 6.33
C PRO A 90 -3.14 9.30 6.82
N GLU A 91 -2.96 9.82 8.02
CA GLU A 91 -3.83 10.87 8.59
C GLU A 91 -3.57 12.23 7.94
N ARG A 92 -2.34 12.44 7.45
CA ARG A 92 -1.86 13.67 6.79
C ARG A 92 -2.16 13.72 5.30
N VAL A 93 -2.28 12.54 4.69
CA VAL A 93 -2.44 12.41 3.24
C VAL A 93 -3.90 12.57 2.82
N ASP A 94 -4.14 13.44 1.85
CA ASP A 94 -5.41 13.55 1.15
C ASP A 94 -5.27 13.04 -0.28
N GLY A 95 -6.09 12.03 -0.64
CA GLY A 95 -5.96 11.38 -1.94
C GLY A 95 -6.69 10.04 -2.03
N MET A 96 -6.47 9.38 -3.14
CA MET A 96 -6.88 8.00 -3.36
C MET A 96 -5.64 7.12 -3.41
N PHE A 97 -5.50 6.16 -2.52
CA PHE A 97 -4.27 5.39 -2.43
C PHE A 97 -4.42 3.98 -1.84
N ALA A 98 -3.53 3.13 -2.30
CA ALA A 98 -3.07 1.93 -1.62
C ALA A 98 -1.54 2.00 -1.60
N LEU A 99 -0.95 2.08 -0.43
CA LEU A 99 0.50 2.22 -0.25
C LEU A 99 1.08 1.12 0.63
N ALA A 100 2.35 0.83 0.39
CA ALA A 100 3.15 -0.01 1.25
C ALA A 100 4.51 0.66 1.46
N VAL A 101 4.96 0.69 2.71
CA VAL A 101 6.25 1.22 3.13
C VAL A 101 7.02 0.10 3.80
N TRP A 102 8.23 -0.17 3.32
CA TRP A 102 9.21 -0.99 4.02
C TRP A 102 10.20 -0.10 4.77
N ASP A 103 10.34 -0.34 6.06
CA ASP A 103 11.25 0.33 6.98
C ASP A 103 12.32 -0.68 7.40
N GLU A 104 13.49 -0.61 6.74
CA GLU A 104 14.57 -1.57 6.93
C GLU A 104 15.14 -1.54 8.36
N PRO A 105 15.44 -0.37 8.96
CA PRO A 105 15.94 -0.31 10.33
C PRO A 105 15.02 -0.93 11.37
N ARG A 106 13.70 -0.79 11.17
CA ARG A 106 12.70 -1.36 12.06
C ARG A 106 12.25 -2.76 11.63
N GLY A 107 12.68 -3.21 10.45
CA GLY A 107 12.33 -4.52 9.89
C GLY A 107 10.82 -4.71 9.77
N ARG A 108 10.09 -3.69 9.36
CA ARG A 108 8.63 -3.72 9.28
C ARG A 108 8.09 -3.25 7.95
N LEU A 109 7.00 -3.87 7.55
CA LEU A 109 6.17 -3.46 6.42
C LEU A 109 4.91 -2.78 6.96
N PHE A 110 4.61 -1.60 6.45
CA PHE A 110 3.39 -0.87 6.76
C PHE A 110 2.53 -0.74 5.50
N LEU A 111 1.25 -1.05 5.62
CA LEU A 111 0.25 -0.91 4.56
C LEU A 111 -0.80 0.11 4.97
N ALA A 112 -1.27 0.93 4.02
CA ALA A 112 -2.42 1.79 4.26
C ALA A 112 -3.29 1.90 3.00
N ARG A 113 -4.60 2.07 3.23
CA ARG A 113 -5.61 2.24 2.19
C ARG A 113 -6.39 3.51 2.42
N ASP A 114 -6.69 4.26 1.37
CA ASP A 114 -7.38 5.55 1.42
C ASP A 114 -8.72 5.53 2.16
N ARG A 115 -9.19 6.71 2.57
CA ARG A 115 -10.38 6.93 3.39
C ARG A 115 -11.63 6.29 2.81
N ALA A 116 -11.82 6.33 1.49
CA ALA A 116 -12.98 5.78 0.80
C ALA A 116 -12.73 4.35 0.25
N GLY A 117 -11.48 3.83 0.31
CA GLY A 117 -11.10 2.54 -0.26
C GLY A 117 -11.16 2.52 -1.79
N LYS A 118 -10.90 3.66 -2.43
CA LYS A 118 -10.92 3.77 -3.91
C LYS A 118 -9.88 2.89 -4.58
N LYS A 119 -8.67 2.81 -4.01
CA LYS A 119 -7.65 1.92 -4.53
C LYS A 119 -7.74 0.55 -3.86
N PRO A 120 -7.67 -0.54 -4.63
CA PRO A 120 -7.72 -1.88 -4.06
C PRO A 120 -6.41 -2.24 -3.37
N LEU A 121 -6.51 -2.93 -2.23
CA LEU A 121 -5.40 -3.52 -1.51
C LEU A 121 -5.83 -4.84 -0.89
N PHE A 122 -5.23 -5.92 -1.38
CA PHE A 122 -5.45 -7.29 -0.91
C PHE A 122 -4.21 -7.78 -0.20
N TRP A 123 -4.39 -8.65 0.78
CA TRP A 123 -3.31 -9.27 1.51
C TRP A 123 -3.65 -10.70 1.92
N THR A 124 -2.62 -11.48 2.18
CA THR A 124 -2.72 -12.85 2.67
C THR A 124 -1.53 -13.19 3.55
N GLN A 125 -1.73 -14.16 4.44
CA GLN A 125 -0.66 -14.71 5.27
C GLN A 125 -0.81 -16.22 5.38
N SER A 126 0.29 -16.94 5.36
CA SER A 126 0.33 -18.38 5.60
C SER A 126 1.73 -18.81 6.02
N ALA A 127 1.85 -19.66 7.03
CA ALA A 127 3.11 -20.26 7.48
C ALA A 127 4.25 -19.24 7.67
N GLY A 128 3.98 -18.12 8.35
CA GLY A 128 4.97 -17.05 8.60
C GLY A 128 5.31 -16.20 7.38
N ARG A 129 4.63 -16.38 6.24
CA ARG A 129 4.79 -15.57 5.03
C ARG A 129 3.63 -14.59 4.92
N PHE A 130 3.93 -13.40 4.40
CA PHE A 130 2.96 -12.35 4.13
C PHE A 130 3.11 -11.86 2.70
N ALA A 131 2.00 -11.57 2.03
CA ALA A 131 2.00 -10.93 0.73
C ALA A 131 0.83 -9.95 0.58
N PHE A 132 1.02 -8.92 -0.23
CA PHE A 132 0.00 -7.95 -0.59
C PHE A 132 0.04 -7.63 -2.08
N ALA A 133 -1.07 -7.21 -2.63
CA ALA A 133 -1.17 -6.78 -4.03
C ALA A 133 -2.40 -5.90 -4.27
N SER A 134 -2.39 -5.15 -5.37
CA SER A 134 -3.57 -4.44 -5.88
C SER A 134 -4.60 -5.37 -6.53
N GLU A 135 -4.24 -6.60 -6.86
CA GLU A 135 -5.13 -7.59 -7.50
C GLU A 135 -4.92 -8.98 -6.90
N VAL A 136 -6.04 -9.68 -6.69
CA VAL A 136 -6.04 -11.05 -6.14
C VAL A 136 -5.20 -12.00 -7.00
N LYS A 137 -5.29 -11.91 -8.34
CA LYS A 137 -4.52 -12.78 -9.24
C LYS A 137 -3.01 -12.67 -9.07
N ALA A 138 -2.50 -11.53 -8.60
CA ALA A 138 -1.07 -11.37 -8.31
C ALA A 138 -0.66 -12.14 -7.04
N LEU A 139 -1.57 -12.38 -6.11
CA LEU A 139 -1.31 -13.23 -4.94
C LEU A 139 -1.36 -14.72 -5.31
N LEU A 140 -2.22 -15.09 -6.25
CA LEU A 140 -2.41 -16.49 -6.67
C LEU A 140 -1.21 -17.09 -7.43
N VAL A 141 -0.25 -16.26 -7.88
CA VAL A 141 1.00 -16.79 -8.49
C VAL A 141 1.98 -17.32 -7.43
N LEU A 142 1.74 -17.02 -6.17
CA LEU A 142 2.59 -17.47 -5.07
C LEU A 142 2.21 -18.94 -4.71
N PRO A 143 3.18 -19.86 -4.71
CA PRO A 143 2.89 -21.31 -4.56
C PRO A 143 2.34 -21.70 -3.18
N TRP A 144 2.42 -20.80 -2.20
CA TRP A 144 1.92 -21.00 -0.84
C TRP A 144 0.56 -20.36 -0.58
N VAL A 145 -0.04 -19.69 -1.58
CA VAL A 145 -1.38 -19.10 -1.50
C VAL A 145 -2.40 -20.10 -2.07
N ALA A 146 -3.36 -20.49 -1.23
CA ALA A 146 -4.41 -21.39 -1.65
C ALA A 146 -5.33 -20.72 -2.69
N ASN A 147 -5.69 -21.47 -3.73
CA ASN A 147 -6.68 -21.07 -4.73
C ASN A 147 -8.01 -21.81 -4.45
N GLU A 148 -8.55 -21.62 -3.26
CA GLU A 148 -9.77 -22.27 -2.81
C GLU A 148 -10.88 -21.23 -2.62
N VAL A 149 -12.08 -21.57 -3.06
CA VAL A 149 -13.24 -20.68 -2.93
C VAL A 149 -13.69 -20.64 -1.46
N ASP A 150 -13.95 -19.46 -0.95
CA ASP A 150 -14.64 -19.24 0.33
C ASP A 150 -16.16 -19.39 0.09
N GLU A 151 -16.69 -20.59 0.34
CA GLU A 151 -18.12 -20.87 0.20
C GLU A 151 -19.00 -19.93 1.01
N GLY A 152 -18.49 -19.44 2.16
CA GLY A 152 -19.16 -18.44 2.98
C GLY A 152 -19.26 -17.05 2.33
N ALA A 153 -18.53 -16.80 1.22
CA ALA A 153 -18.64 -15.58 0.43
C ALA A 153 -19.75 -15.64 -0.63
N LEU A 154 -20.19 -16.84 -1.01
CA LEU A 154 -21.16 -17.05 -2.10
C LEU A 154 -22.51 -16.39 -1.84
N PRO A 155 -23.16 -16.53 -0.65
CA PRO A 155 -24.43 -15.86 -0.37
C PRO A 155 -24.35 -14.34 -0.50
N TYR A 156 -23.25 -13.73 -0.08
CA TYR A 156 -23.05 -12.29 -0.21
C TYR A 156 -22.95 -11.86 -1.68
N TYR A 157 -22.22 -12.64 -2.47
CA TYR A 157 -22.11 -12.34 -3.89
C TYR A 157 -23.43 -12.46 -4.63
N LEU A 158 -24.20 -13.50 -4.34
CA LEU A 158 -25.53 -13.69 -4.95
C LEU A 158 -26.52 -12.56 -4.56
N ALA A 159 -26.41 -12.04 -3.32
CA ALA A 159 -27.28 -10.99 -2.83
C ALA A 159 -26.88 -9.59 -3.33
N TYR A 160 -25.56 -9.30 -3.41
CA TYR A 160 -25.07 -7.94 -3.62
C TYR A 160 -24.28 -7.75 -4.93
N GLY A 161 -23.94 -8.82 -5.65
CA GLY A 161 -23.05 -8.76 -6.81
C GLY A 161 -21.56 -8.60 -6.46
N TYR A 162 -21.23 -8.51 -5.19
CA TYR A 162 -19.86 -8.44 -4.67
C TYR A 162 -19.79 -9.00 -3.24
N VAL A 163 -18.57 -9.25 -2.76
CA VAL A 163 -18.34 -9.70 -1.37
C VAL A 163 -18.01 -8.47 -0.51
N PRO A 164 -18.88 -8.05 0.42
CA PRO A 164 -18.66 -6.89 1.26
C PRO A 164 -17.58 -7.13 2.34
N GLY A 165 -17.12 -6.02 2.96
CA GLY A 165 -16.16 -6.05 4.05
C GLY A 165 -14.75 -6.51 3.64
N ALA A 166 -14.03 -7.12 4.58
CA ALA A 166 -12.65 -7.56 4.38
C ALA A 166 -12.52 -8.90 3.64
N ARG A 167 -13.61 -9.64 3.46
CA ARG A 167 -13.61 -10.95 2.75
C ARG A 167 -13.38 -10.78 1.25
N THR A 168 -12.87 -11.86 0.64
CA THR A 168 -12.85 -12.05 -0.81
C THR A 168 -13.56 -13.35 -1.17
N PHE A 169 -13.60 -13.71 -2.44
CA PHE A 169 -14.07 -15.03 -2.88
C PHE A 169 -13.11 -16.18 -2.56
N LEU A 170 -11.88 -15.86 -2.16
CA LEU A 170 -10.84 -16.87 -1.95
C LEU A 170 -10.48 -16.94 -0.47
N GLN A 171 -10.33 -18.18 0.01
CA GLN A 171 -9.90 -18.44 1.36
C GLN A 171 -8.52 -17.83 1.63
N GLY A 172 -8.34 -17.26 2.83
CA GLY A 172 -7.05 -16.70 3.26
C GLY A 172 -6.67 -15.37 2.60
N ILE A 173 -7.35 -14.92 1.53
CA ILE A 173 -7.12 -13.62 0.91
C ILE A 173 -8.12 -12.59 1.45
N ARG A 174 -7.63 -11.48 1.94
CA ARG A 174 -8.43 -10.42 2.56
C ARG A 174 -8.23 -9.08 1.86
N LYS A 175 -9.25 -8.24 1.88
CA LYS A 175 -9.14 -6.81 1.54
C LYS A 175 -8.70 -6.04 2.77
N LEU A 176 -7.79 -5.09 2.62
CA LEU A 176 -7.60 -4.07 3.65
C LEU A 176 -8.81 -3.11 3.59
N PRO A 177 -9.56 -2.93 4.68
CA PRO A 177 -10.74 -2.06 4.69
C PRO A 177 -10.39 -0.59 4.34
N PRO A 178 -11.37 0.24 3.92
CA PRO A 178 -11.19 1.67 3.78
C PRO A 178 -10.69 2.32 5.08
N ALA A 179 -9.93 3.40 4.96
CA ALA A 179 -9.40 4.17 6.09
C ALA A 179 -8.61 3.33 7.10
N THR A 180 -7.92 2.28 6.64
CA THR A 180 -7.27 1.31 7.53
C THR A 180 -5.80 1.16 7.15
N CYS A 181 -4.97 0.99 8.17
CA CYS A 181 -3.57 0.60 8.04
C CYS A 181 -3.31 -0.75 8.71
N LEU A 182 -2.20 -1.39 8.33
CA LEU A 182 -1.76 -2.70 8.83
C LEU A 182 -0.24 -2.72 8.90
N THR A 183 0.30 -3.09 10.05
CA THR A 183 1.75 -3.26 10.25
C THR A 183 2.10 -4.74 10.35
N VAL A 184 3.20 -5.13 9.70
CA VAL A 184 3.77 -6.47 9.74
C VAL A 184 5.23 -6.35 10.21
N ALA A 185 5.52 -6.89 11.39
CA ALA A 185 6.84 -6.85 12.03
C ALA A 185 7.13 -8.21 12.67
N GLY A 186 7.54 -9.19 11.85
CA GLY A 186 7.64 -10.60 12.26
C GLY A 186 6.27 -11.27 12.29
N GLU A 187 5.30 -10.66 12.96
CA GLU A 187 3.90 -11.06 12.98
C GLU A 187 3.03 -10.02 12.26
N VAL A 188 1.85 -10.45 11.81
CA VAL A 188 0.86 -9.57 11.20
C VAL A 188 -0.01 -8.96 12.29
N GLY A 189 0.06 -7.66 12.43
CA GLY A 189 -0.76 -6.93 13.39
C GLY A 189 -2.26 -6.95 13.03
N SER A 190 -3.06 -6.37 13.90
CA SER A 190 -4.48 -6.14 13.61
C SER A 190 -4.66 -4.89 12.74
N PRO A 191 -5.53 -4.92 11.72
CA PRO A 191 -5.87 -3.73 10.96
C PRO A 191 -6.40 -2.62 11.88
N ARG A 192 -5.78 -1.43 11.81
CA ARG A 192 -6.14 -0.25 12.60
C ARG A 192 -6.80 0.79 11.70
N ARG A 193 -7.99 1.25 12.09
CA ARG A 193 -8.64 2.37 11.40
C ARG A 193 -7.96 3.68 11.81
N TYR A 194 -7.50 4.47 10.82
CA TYR A 194 -6.86 5.76 11.04
C TYR A 194 -7.80 6.95 10.82
N TRP A 195 -8.95 6.75 10.16
CA TRP A 195 -9.93 7.80 9.91
C TRP A 195 -11.36 7.25 9.94
N THR A 196 -12.30 8.06 10.37
CA THR A 196 -13.74 7.77 10.32
C THR A 196 -14.49 9.03 9.90
N LEU A 197 -15.57 8.85 9.16
CA LEU A 197 -16.46 9.95 8.81
C LEU A 197 -17.27 10.33 10.05
N ASP A 198 -17.20 11.60 10.46
CA ASP A 198 -18.07 12.15 11.48
C ASP A 198 -19.28 12.82 10.81
N TRP A 199 -20.47 12.31 11.09
CA TRP A 199 -21.71 12.84 10.56
C TRP A 199 -22.31 13.95 11.44
N ARG A 200 -21.63 14.31 12.54
CA ARG A 200 -22.12 15.27 13.55
C ARG A 200 -21.53 16.68 13.38
N SER A 201 -20.66 16.86 12.40
CA SER A 201 -20.04 18.15 12.08
C SER A 201 -20.69 18.82 10.88
#